data_fbec482a7f766c7ef624e6202f88f3e9
#
_entry.id   fbec482a7f766c7ef624e6202f88f3e9
#
_cell.length_a   1.000
_cell.length_b   1.000
_cell.length_c   1.000
_cell.angle_alpha   90.00
_cell.angle_beta   90.00
_cell.angle_gamma   90.00
#
_symmetry.space_group_name_H-M   'P 1'
#
loop_
_entity.id
_entity.type
_entity.pdbx_description
1 polymer ?
#
loop_
_entity_poly.entity_id
_entity_poly.type
_entity_poly.pdbx_seq_one_letter_code
_entity_poly.pdbx_strand_id
1 'polypeptide(L)'
;GNRSLRIFLADGDALVLSQEKLCTILRLCRQYFPKTERITSYGTAQDILRKSKEELQELHELGLDMIYLGAESGSPEILEHIHKGVTVEEYVRAAERLRGTGICLSVTLISGLGGQKMLEEHAVASAKLITAMKPDYLGFLTLLLEPGAPMLQEVKAGMMQLLTPAQVLEEMELFLTHVDSEGT
;
A
#
# COMPACT_ATOMS: atom_id res chain seq x y z
N GLY A 1 24.67 -9.27 21.80
CA GLY A 1 24.27 -8.77 20.50
C GLY A 1 23.10 -7.81 20.64
N ASN A 2 23.27 -6.57 20.20
CA ASN A 2 22.19 -5.58 20.14
C ASN A 2 21.14 -6.11 19.13
N ARG A 3 20.03 -6.66 19.63
CA ARG A 3 18.87 -6.90 18.76
C ARG A 3 18.14 -5.58 18.62
N SER A 4 18.08 -5.05 17.40
CA SER A 4 17.22 -3.93 17.11
C SER A 4 15.75 -4.37 17.23
N LEU A 5 14.95 -3.58 17.93
CA LEU A 5 13.53 -3.85 18.10
C LEU A 5 12.74 -3.05 17.04
N ARG A 6 11.91 -3.75 16.32
CA ARG A 6 10.96 -3.14 15.38
C ARG A 6 9.56 -3.47 15.86
N ILE A 7 8.70 -2.46 15.95
CA ILE A 7 7.31 -2.63 16.36
C ILE A 7 6.42 -2.46 15.13
N PHE A 8 5.50 -3.38 14.95
CA PHE A 8 4.46 -3.29 13.97
C PHE A 8 3.12 -3.19 14.69
N LEU A 9 2.39 -2.08 14.47
CA LEU A 9 1.05 -1.91 14.98
C LEU A 9 0.09 -2.73 14.11
N ALA A 10 -0.13 -3.96 14.52
CA ALA A 10 -0.98 -4.94 13.86
C ALA A 10 -2.43 -4.81 14.34
N ASP A 11 -3.27 -5.74 13.88
CA ASP A 11 -4.70 -5.82 14.18
C ASP A 11 -5.55 -4.83 13.39
N GLY A 12 -5.43 -4.92 12.08
CA GLY A 12 -6.15 -4.09 11.13
C GLY A 12 -5.44 -2.76 10.86
N ASP A 13 -6.22 -1.73 10.58
CA ASP A 13 -5.71 -0.41 10.27
C ASP A 13 -5.64 0.44 11.54
N ALA A 14 -4.45 0.57 12.12
CA ALA A 14 -4.25 1.38 13.32
C ALA A 14 -4.61 2.85 13.11
N LEU A 15 -4.51 3.37 11.88
CA LEU A 15 -4.85 4.76 11.56
C LEU A 15 -6.36 5.07 11.65
N VAL A 16 -7.22 4.05 11.77
CA VAL A 16 -8.65 4.25 12.03
C VAL A 16 -8.89 4.82 13.44
N LEU A 17 -7.95 4.62 14.35
CA LEU A 17 -8.04 5.14 15.71
C LEU A 17 -7.98 6.66 15.74
N SER A 18 -8.59 7.24 16.76
CA SER A 18 -8.47 8.68 17.02
C SER A 18 -7.02 9.09 17.22
N GLN A 19 -6.71 10.34 16.89
CA GLN A 19 -5.36 10.90 17.08
C GLN A 19 -4.86 10.70 18.52
N GLU A 20 -5.70 10.99 19.52
CA GLU A 20 -5.36 10.85 20.94
C GLU A 20 -4.96 9.41 21.30
N LYS A 21 -5.72 8.41 20.83
CA LYS A 21 -5.41 6.99 21.08
C LYS A 21 -4.10 6.58 20.45
N LEU A 22 -3.87 6.97 19.19
CA LEU A 22 -2.60 6.69 18.51
C LEU A 22 -1.41 7.32 19.18
N CYS A 23 -1.51 8.59 19.56
CA CYS A 23 -0.47 9.28 20.31
C CYS A 23 -0.16 8.55 21.64
N THR A 24 -1.18 8.10 22.33
CA THR A 24 -1.02 7.33 23.58
C THR A 24 -0.29 6.01 23.33
N ILE A 25 -0.68 5.26 22.30
CA ILE A 25 -0.04 3.98 21.93
C ILE A 25 1.44 4.20 21.58
N LEU A 26 1.75 5.20 20.77
CA LEU A 26 3.13 5.50 20.38
C LEU A 26 4.01 5.89 21.58
N ARG A 27 3.49 6.73 22.50
CA ARG A 27 4.19 7.08 23.75
C ARG A 27 4.47 5.84 24.60
N LEU A 28 3.48 4.94 24.76
CA LEU A 28 3.66 3.69 25.49
C LEU A 28 4.70 2.78 24.81
N CYS A 29 4.68 2.67 23.49
CA CYS A 29 5.71 1.93 22.76
C CYS A 29 7.11 2.45 23.06
N ARG A 30 7.30 3.76 23.02
CA ARG A 30 8.61 4.38 23.34
C ARG A 30 9.00 4.24 24.82
N GLN A 31 8.03 4.33 25.72
CA GLN A 31 8.26 4.17 27.15
C GLN A 31 8.69 2.74 27.53
N TYR A 32 7.96 1.73 27.05
CA TYR A 32 8.23 0.33 27.38
C TYR A 32 9.32 -0.32 26.51
N PHE A 33 9.53 0.22 25.32
CA PHE A 33 10.51 -0.28 24.36
C PHE A 33 11.45 0.84 23.89
N PRO A 34 12.26 1.43 24.78
CA PRO A 34 13.09 2.61 24.45
C PRO A 34 14.15 2.35 23.37
N LYS A 35 14.49 1.07 23.11
CA LYS A 35 15.43 0.66 22.06
C LYS A 35 14.75 0.36 20.72
N THR A 36 13.49 0.75 20.55
CA THR A 36 12.77 0.57 19.29
C THR A 36 13.38 1.46 18.21
N GLU A 37 13.85 0.85 17.14
CA GLU A 37 14.40 1.56 15.98
C GLU A 37 13.30 2.05 15.03
N ARG A 38 12.22 1.29 14.88
CA ARG A 38 11.15 1.60 13.92
C ARG A 38 9.79 1.15 14.44
N ILE A 39 8.80 2.01 14.30
CA ILE A 39 7.37 1.69 14.48
C ILE A 39 6.67 1.87 13.14
N THR A 40 5.96 0.85 12.71
CA THR A 40 5.25 0.82 11.43
C THR A 40 3.81 0.39 11.61
N SER A 41 2.96 0.71 10.65
CA SER A 41 1.53 0.35 10.66
C SER A 41 1.02 0.18 9.24
N TYR A 42 -0.07 -0.57 9.08
CA TYR A 42 -0.92 -0.45 7.89
C TYR A 42 -1.69 0.87 7.93
N GLY A 43 -2.08 1.37 6.76
CA GLY A 43 -2.96 2.51 6.62
C GLY A 43 -3.66 2.48 5.27
N THR A 44 -4.98 2.76 5.28
CA THR A 44 -5.74 2.99 4.04
C THR A 44 -5.58 4.44 3.59
N ALA A 45 -5.81 4.68 2.29
CA ALA A 45 -5.82 6.06 1.77
C ALA A 45 -6.85 6.93 2.49
N GLN A 46 -8.03 6.37 2.78
CA GLN A 46 -9.10 7.09 3.48
C GLN A 46 -8.72 7.48 4.90
N ASP A 47 -8.06 6.60 5.65
CA ASP A 47 -7.62 6.89 7.02
C ASP A 47 -6.47 7.90 7.06
N ILE A 48 -5.57 7.86 6.09
CA ILE A 48 -4.56 8.90 5.92
C ILE A 48 -5.22 10.26 5.64
N LEU A 49 -6.21 10.29 4.74
CA LEU A 49 -6.90 11.51 4.36
C LEU A 49 -7.83 12.09 5.45
N ARG A 50 -8.23 11.29 6.42
CA ARG A 50 -8.96 11.78 7.61
C ARG A 50 -8.10 12.57 8.58
N LYS A 51 -6.79 12.41 8.51
CA LYS A 51 -5.84 13.13 9.34
C LYS A 51 -5.29 14.35 8.61
N SER A 52 -5.07 15.42 9.35
CA SER A 52 -4.34 16.57 8.82
C SER A 52 -2.84 16.25 8.67
N LYS A 53 -2.13 17.08 7.93
CA LYS A 53 -0.68 16.96 7.79
C LYS A 53 0.03 17.13 9.14
N GLU A 54 -0.46 18.04 9.96
CA GLU A 54 0.03 18.31 11.31
C GLU A 54 -0.18 17.11 12.24
N GLU A 55 -1.35 16.45 12.18
CA GLU A 55 -1.63 15.23 12.92
C GLU A 55 -0.68 14.09 12.53
N LEU A 56 -0.44 13.91 11.23
CA LEU A 56 0.51 12.90 10.74
C LEU A 56 1.94 13.22 11.17
N GLN A 57 2.34 14.48 11.12
CA GLN A 57 3.66 14.91 11.61
C GLN A 57 3.81 14.64 13.11
N GLU A 58 2.79 14.92 13.94
CA GLU A 58 2.78 14.58 15.36
C GLU A 58 2.98 13.06 15.58
N LEU A 59 2.31 12.22 14.80
CA LEU A 59 2.49 10.76 14.88
C LEU A 59 3.93 10.36 14.54
N HIS A 60 4.55 11.00 13.55
CA HIS A 60 5.96 10.78 13.25
C HIS A 60 6.88 11.20 14.40
N GLU A 61 6.68 12.36 14.97
CA GLU A 61 7.44 12.86 16.12
C GLU A 61 7.35 11.92 17.34
N LEU A 62 6.21 11.24 17.50
CA LEU A 62 6.01 10.22 18.53
C LEU A 62 6.54 8.83 18.14
N GLY A 63 7.03 8.68 16.91
CA GLY A 63 7.78 7.51 16.49
C GLY A 63 7.13 6.64 15.42
N LEU A 64 6.04 7.05 14.77
CA LEU A 64 5.52 6.35 13.60
C LEU A 64 6.41 6.66 12.39
N ASP A 65 7.16 5.66 11.94
CA ASP A 65 8.20 5.84 10.92
C ASP A 65 7.71 5.50 9.51
N MET A 66 6.76 4.56 9.37
CA MET A 66 6.32 4.09 8.07
C MET A 66 4.87 3.60 8.09
N ILE A 67 4.16 3.87 7.01
CA ILE A 67 2.84 3.34 6.71
C ILE A 67 2.93 2.44 5.48
N TYR A 68 2.37 1.23 5.60
CA TYR A 68 2.15 0.31 4.49
C TYR A 68 0.74 0.51 3.93
N LEU A 69 0.65 0.84 2.66
CA LEU A 69 -0.60 1.06 1.94
C LEU A 69 -0.71 0.08 0.77
N GLY A 70 -1.72 -0.77 0.80
CA GLY A 70 -2.06 -1.65 -0.31
C GLY A 70 -2.88 -0.89 -1.35
N ALA A 71 -2.27 -0.54 -2.48
CA ALA A 71 -2.98 0.06 -3.61
C ALA A 71 -3.57 -0.99 -4.53
N GLU A 72 -2.93 -2.15 -4.63
CA GLU A 72 -3.30 -3.32 -5.40
C GLU A 72 -3.19 -3.11 -6.91
N SER A 73 -3.76 -2.04 -7.48
CA SER A 73 -3.73 -1.65 -8.88
C SER A 73 -3.84 -0.15 -9.05
N GLY A 74 -3.36 0.35 -10.18
CA GLY A 74 -3.62 1.71 -10.65
C GLY A 74 -4.77 1.81 -11.65
N SER A 75 -5.38 0.69 -12.05
CA SER A 75 -6.51 0.68 -12.98
C SER A 75 -7.83 0.91 -12.25
N PRO A 76 -8.59 1.98 -12.60
CA PRO A 76 -9.91 2.21 -12.01
C PRO A 76 -10.87 1.04 -12.21
N GLU A 77 -10.83 0.39 -13.39
CA GLU A 77 -11.69 -0.74 -13.72
C GLU A 77 -11.37 -1.95 -12.82
N ILE A 78 -10.09 -2.24 -12.57
CA ILE A 78 -9.68 -3.33 -11.68
C ILE A 78 -10.05 -3.00 -10.23
N LEU A 79 -9.82 -1.76 -9.78
CA LEU A 79 -10.19 -1.34 -8.42
C LEU A 79 -11.70 -1.44 -8.17
N GLU A 80 -12.53 -1.10 -9.16
CA GLU A 80 -13.98 -1.28 -9.10
C GLU A 80 -14.35 -2.76 -9.04
N HIS A 81 -13.75 -3.57 -9.92
CA HIS A 81 -13.99 -5.01 -9.99
C HIS A 81 -13.71 -5.74 -8.68
N ILE A 82 -12.63 -5.39 -7.99
CA ILE A 82 -12.28 -5.97 -6.68
C ILE A 82 -12.98 -5.29 -5.50
N HIS A 83 -13.86 -4.35 -5.75
CA HIS A 83 -14.58 -3.57 -4.72
C HIS A 83 -13.65 -2.88 -3.72
N LYS A 84 -12.56 -2.31 -4.21
CA LYS A 84 -11.55 -1.67 -3.36
C LYS A 84 -12.12 -0.47 -2.58
N GLY A 85 -13.07 0.25 -3.16
CA GLY A 85 -13.70 1.41 -2.54
C GLY A 85 -12.78 2.63 -2.41
N VAL A 86 -11.70 2.69 -3.18
CA VAL A 86 -10.71 3.77 -3.21
C VAL A 86 -10.43 4.13 -4.66
N THR A 87 -10.34 5.42 -4.96
CA THR A 87 -9.99 5.90 -6.30
C THR A 87 -8.48 6.14 -6.45
N VAL A 88 -8.03 6.20 -7.69
CA VAL A 88 -6.63 6.54 -8.01
C VAL A 88 -6.26 7.91 -7.45
N GLU A 89 -7.17 8.88 -7.55
CA GLU A 89 -7.00 10.24 -7.02
C GLU A 89 -6.86 10.26 -5.51
N GLU A 90 -7.60 9.42 -4.80
CA GLU A 90 -7.48 9.28 -3.34
C GLU A 90 -6.12 8.71 -2.94
N TYR A 91 -5.57 7.75 -3.69
CA TYR A 91 -4.20 7.25 -3.45
C TYR A 91 -3.16 8.34 -3.63
N VAL A 92 -3.24 9.11 -4.72
CA VAL A 92 -2.31 10.21 -4.98
C VAL A 92 -2.39 11.26 -3.88
N ARG A 93 -3.60 11.67 -3.49
CA ARG A 93 -3.82 12.63 -2.40
C ARG A 93 -3.31 12.13 -1.05
N ALA A 94 -3.46 10.84 -0.76
CA ALA A 94 -2.92 10.25 0.47
C ALA A 94 -1.39 10.31 0.50
N ALA A 95 -0.73 10.00 -0.62
CA ALA A 95 0.72 10.14 -0.75
C ALA A 95 1.17 11.60 -0.59
N GLU A 96 0.48 12.55 -1.19
CA GLU A 96 0.73 13.98 -1.03
C GLU A 96 0.56 14.44 0.43
N ARG A 97 -0.45 13.91 1.13
CA ARG A 97 -0.71 14.21 2.55
C ARG A 97 0.45 13.78 3.45
N LEU A 98 1.05 12.63 3.16
CA LEU A 98 2.21 12.11 3.91
C LEU A 98 3.51 12.85 3.59
N ARG A 99 3.61 13.46 2.41
CA ARG A 99 4.85 14.12 1.96
C ARG A 99 5.25 15.27 2.88
N GLY A 100 6.50 15.21 3.36
CA GLY A 100 7.05 16.20 4.28
C GLY A 100 6.63 16.04 5.74
N THR A 101 5.92 14.97 6.11
CA THR A 101 5.59 14.64 7.51
C THR A 101 6.70 13.86 8.22
N GLY A 102 7.64 13.28 7.47
CA GLY A 102 8.68 12.38 7.97
C GLY A 102 8.25 10.90 7.92
N ILE A 103 6.96 10.59 7.79
CA ILE A 103 6.49 9.21 7.66
C ILE A 103 6.82 8.69 6.26
N CYS A 104 7.55 7.57 6.17
CA CYS A 104 7.78 6.88 4.92
C CYS A 104 6.51 6.17 4.43
N LEU A 105 6.28 6.20 3.14
CA LEU A 105 5.18 5.49 2.48
C LEU A 105 5.71 4.26 1.75
N SER A 106 5.21 3.09 2.12
CA SER A 106 5.43 1.85 1.39
C SER A 106 4.14 1.43 0.70
N VAL A 107 4.18 1.33 -0.63
CA VAL A 107 3.01 0.93 -1.44
C VAL A 107 3.20 -0.48 -1.95
N THR A 108 2.13 -1.28 -1.93
CA THR A 108 2.12 -2.60 -2.56
C THR A 108 1.12 -2.67 -3.70
N LEU A 109 1.52 -3.38 -4.75
CA LEU A 109 0.70 -3.76 -5.90
C LEU A 109 0.59 -5.28 -5.94
N ILE A 110 -0.45 -5.81 -6.58
CA ILE A 110 -0.63 -7.25 -6.75
C ILE A 110 -0.39 -7.63 -8.20
N SER A 111 0.69 -8.39 -8.45
CA SER A 111 0.98 -8.95 -9.78
C SER A 111 -0.12 -9.90 -10.22
N GLY A 112 -0.57 -9.76 -11.46
CA GLY A 112 -1.58 -10.63 -12.06
C GLY A 112 -3.03 -10.28 -11.71
N LEU A 113 -3.27 -9.18 -10.99
CA LEU A 113 -4.62 -8.82 -10.53
C LEU A 113 -5.61 -8.56 -11.67
N GLY A 114 -5.12 -8.12 -12.84
CA GLY A 114 -5.92 -7.93 -14.05
C GLY A 114 -6.13 -9.20 -14.89
N GLY A 115 -5.50 -10.33 -14.52
CA GLY A 115 -5.48 -11.52 -15.35
C GLY A 115 -4.81 -11.28 -16.71
N GLN A 116 -4.96 -12.24 -17.63
CA GLN A 116 -4.36 -12.12 -18.96
C GLN A 116 -4.99 -11.00 -19.78
N LYS A 117 -6.30 -10.80 -19.64
CA LYS A 117 -7.06 -9.82 -20.44
C LYS A 117 -6.66 -8.37 -20.14
N MET A 118 -6.35 -8.05 -18.89
CA MET A 118 -6.03 -6.69 -18.45
C MET A 118 -4.57 -6.53 -18.01
N LEU A 119 -3.68 -7.39 -18.50
CA LEU A 119 -2.25 -7.36 -18.15
C LEU A 119 -1.63 -5.99 -18.46
N GLU A 120 -1.78 -5.51 -19.70
CA GLU A 120 -1.24 -4.22 -20.12
C GLU A 120 -1.86 -3.05 -19.36
N GLU A 121 -3.20 -3.04 -19.24
CA GLU A 121 -3.92 -2.00 -18.48
C GLU A 121 -3.44 -1.93 -17.03
N HIS A 122 -3.35 -3.07 -16.35
CA HIS A 122 -2.86 -3.14 -14.98
C HIS A 122 -1.43 -2.62 -14.84
N ALA A 123 -0.54 -3.07 -15.72
CA ALA A 123 0.87 -2.65 -15.68
C ALA A 123 1.04 -1.15 -15.90
N VAL A 124 0.47 -0.61 -16.97
CA VAL A 124 0.62 0.79 -17.36
C VAL A 124 -0.07 1.74 -16.39
N ALA A 125 -1.31 1.43 -15.99
CA ALA A 125 -2.05 2.26 -15.04
C ALA A 125 -1.40 2.24 -13.65
N SER A 126 -0.90 1.09 -13.21
CA SER A 126 -0.16 0.99 -11.93
C SER A 126 1.16 1.75 -11.98
N ALA A 127 1.88 1.72 -13.10
CA ALA A 127 3.09 2.53 -13.27
C ALA A 127 2.80 4.04 -13.17
N LYS A 128 1.72 4.50 -13.80
CA LYS A 128 1.26 5.90 -13.69
C LYS A 128 0.89 6.28 -12.26
N LEU A 129 0.21 5.39 -11.54
CA LEU A 129 -0.14 5.60 -10.13
C LEU A 129 1.12 5.78 -9.28
N ILE A 130 2.09 4.86 -9.38
CA ILE A 130 3.32 4.92 -8.60
C ILE A 130 4.15 6.16 -8.95
N THR A 131 4.22 6.53 -10.23
CA THR A 131 4.86 7.78 -10.66
C THR A 131 4.24 9.01 -9.99
N ALA A 132 2.92 9.04 -9.83
CA ALA A 132 2.22 10.15 -9.18
C ALA A 132 2.36 10.12 -7.65
N MET A 133 2.29 8.94 -7.04
CA MET A 133 2.39 8.77 -5.57
C MET A 133 3.81 9.02 -5.05
N LYS A 134 4.84 8.65 -5.80
CA LYS A 134 6.26 8.73 -5.40
C LYS A 134 6.50 8.12 -4.01
N PRO A 135 6.16 6.84 -3.79
CA PRO A 135 6.38 6.19 -2.51
C PRO A 135 7.88 6.02 -2.23
N ASP A 136 8.24 5.93 -0.94
CA ASP A 136 9.62 5.61 -0.53
C ASP A 136 9.99 4.16 -0.82
N TYR A 137 8.99 3.27 -0.77
CA TYR A 137 9.15 1.84 -1.04
C TYR A 137 7.99 1.32 -1.89
N LEU A 138 8.32 0.44 -2.82
CA LEU A 138 7.35 -0.27 -3.64
C LEU A 138 7.56 -1.78 -3.50
N GLY A 139 6.48 -2.50 -3.25
CA GLY A 139 6.47 -3.96 -3.21
C GLY A 139 5.45 -4.55 -4.18
N PHE A 140 5.78 -5.72 -4.73
CA PHE A 140 4.86 -6.52 -5.52
C PHE A 140 4.51 -7.79 -4.76
N LEU A 141 3.20 -8.02 -4.60
CA LEU A 141 2.69 -9.27 -4.06
C LEU A 141 2.17 -10.13 -5.20
N THR A 142 2.32 -11.43 -5.08
CA THR A 142 1.72 -12.37 -6.01
C THR A 142 0.24 -12.56 -5.68
N LEU A 143 -0.62 -12.53 -6.70
CA LEU A 143 -2.04 -12.83 -6.54
C LEU A 143 -2.22 -14.25 -5.98
N LEU A 144 -2.80 -14.34 -4.79
CA LEU A 144 -3.19 -15.59 -4.14
C LEU A 144 -4.72 -15.64 -4.05
N LEU A 145 -5.30 -16.72 -4.57
CA LEU A 145 -6.74 -16.93 -4.55
C LEU A 145 -7.09 -17.92 -3.46
N GLU A 146 -7.64 -17.43 -2.37
CA GLU A 146 -8.12 -18.26 -1.26
C GLU A 146 -9.46 -18.91 -1.58
N PRO A 147 -9.75 -20.07 -0.96
CA PRO A 147 -11.07 -20.69 -1.07
C PRO A 147 -12.18 -19.70 -0.64
N GLY A 148 -13.18 -19.51 -1.51
CA GLY A 148 -14.27 -18.57 -1.25
C GLY A 148 -14.08 -17.17 -1.81
N ALA A 149 -12.90 -16.82 -2.29
CA ALA A 149 -12.70 -15.53 -2.96
C ALA A 149 -13.56 -15.43 -4.23
N PRO A 150 -14.26 -14.31 -4.48
CA PRO A 150 -15.06 -14.12 -5.69
C PRO A 150 -14.27 -14.34 -6.98
N MET A 151 -13.05 -13.81 -7.04
CA MET A 151 -12.14 -13.96 -8.19
C MET A 151 -11.79 -15.44 -8.48
N LEU A 152 -11.72 -16.30 -7.46
CA LEU A 152 -11.54 -17.74 -7.66
C LEU A 152 -12.71 -18.36 -8.40
N GLN A 153 -13.93 -17.89 -8.17
CA GLN A 153 -15.11 -18.35 -8.91
C GLN A 153 -15.05 -17.93 -10.38
N GLU A 154 -14.59 -16.73 -10.66
CA GLU A 154 -14.39 -16.24 -12.03
C GLU A 154 -13.35 -17.06 -12.78
N VAL A 155 -12.23 -17.42 -12.13
CA VAL A 155 -11.22 -18.29 -12.71
C VAL A 155 -11.79 -19.68 -13.00
N LYS A 156 -12.52 -20.28 -12.06
CA LYS A 156 -13.17 -21.58 -12.25
C LYS A 156 -14.23 -21.57 -13.35
N ALA A 157 -14.91 -20.46 -13.52
CA ALA A 157 -15.91 -20.26 -14.59
C ALA A 157 -15.28 -19.92 -15.96
N GLY A 158 -13.95 -19.75 -16.04
CA GLY A 158 -13.24 -19.36 -17.26
C GLY A 158 -13.43 -17.89 -17.65
N MET A 159 -13.99 -17.07 -16.78
CA MET A 159 -14.19 -15.63 -17.02
C MET A 159 -12.91 -14.83 -16.82
N MET A 160 -12.00 -15.33 -15.99
CA MET A 160 -10.67 -14.77 -15.74
C MET A 160 -9.61 -15.85 -15.93
N GLN A 161 -8.50 -15.49 -16.57
CA GLN A 161 -7.35 -16.37 -16.77
C GLN A 161 -6.16 -15.79 -16.01
N LEU A 162 -5.56 -16.60 -15.13
CA LEU A 162 -4.35 -16.22 -14.40
C LEU A 162 -3.17 -16.07 -15.35
N LEU A 163 -2.22 -15.22 -14.96
CA LEU A 163 -0.98 -15.07 -15.73
C LEU A 163 -0.14 -16.34 -15.68
N THR A 164 0.46 -16.67 -16.80
CA THR A 164 1.58 -17.62 -16.85
C THR A 164 2.84 -16.97 -16.26
N PRO A 165 3.88 -17.75 -15.89
CA PRO A 165 5.15 -17.16 -15.41
C PRO A 165 5.77 -16.18 -16.41
N ALA A 166 5.67 -16.44 -17.71
CA ALA A 166 6.15 -15.54 -18.76
C ALA A 166 5.37 -14.22 -18.77
N GLN A 167 4.06 -14.28 -18.60
CA GLN A 167 3.20 -13.10 -18.54
C GLN A 167 3.41 -12.27 -17.25
N VAL A 168 3.79 -12.89 -16.12
CA VAL A 168 4.20 -12.16 -14.92
C VAL A 168 5.44 -11.30 -15.21
N LEU A 169 6.41 -11.83 -15.94
CA LEU A 169 7.59 -11.09 -16.36
C LEU A 169 7.25 -9.98 -17.36
N GLU A 170 6.37 -10.26 -18.32
CA GLU A 170 5.88 -9.25 -19.28
C GLU A 170 5.17 -8.09 -18.57
N GLU A 171 4.30 -8.39 -17.61
CA GLU A 171 3.63 -7.35 -16.79
C GLU A 171 4.64 -6.48 -16.04
N MET A 172 5.65 -7.11 -15.44
CA MET A 172 6.71 -6.39 -14.73
C MET A 172 7.55 -5.53 -15.68
N GLU A 173 7.90 -6.04 -16.86
CA GLU A 173 8.64 -5.28 -17.87
C GLU A 173 7.84 -4.05 -18.33
N LEU A 174 6.55 -4.22 -18.64
CA LEU A 174 5.66 -3.11 -18.98
C LEU A 174 5.58 -2.07 -17.86
N PHE A 175 5.44 -2.52 -16.61
CA PHE A 175 5.43 -1.61 -15.47
C PHE A 175 6.74 -0.82 -15.39
N LEU A 176 7.88 -1.48 -15.43
CA LEU A 176 9.21 -0.85 -15.29
C LEU A 176 9.52 0.13 -16.43
N THR A 177 9.00 -0.12 -17.64
CA THR A 177 9.19 0.79 -18.78
C THR A 177 8.31 2.04 -18.72
N HIS A 178 7.24 2.03 -17.91
CA HIS A 178 6.29 3.15 -17.81
C HIS A 178 6.36 3.90 -16.49
N VAL A 179 7.01 3.34 -15.48
CA VAL A 179 7.19 4.04 -14.19
C VAL A 179 8.33 5.05 -14.28
N ASP A 180 8.10 6.24 -13.75
CA ASP A 180 9.15 7.20 -13.46
C ASP A 180 9.51 7.08 -11.98
N SER A 181 10.71 6.59 -11.72
CA SER A 181 11.22 6.29 -10.39
C SER A 181 12.15 7.38 -9.83
N GLU A 182 12.19 8.57 -10.45
CA GLU A 182 12.96 9.69 -9.89
C GLU A 182 12.42 10.03 -8.50
N GLY A 183 13.18 9.64 -7.48
CA GLY A 183 12.87 9.89 -6.06
C GLY A 183 12.18 8.76 -5.33
N THR A 184 12.11 7.54 -5.91
CA THR A 184 11.63 6.31 -5.24
C THR A 184 12.78 5.41 -4.87
#